data_bd4e4e4040641ba3fce0e95e029a09ec
#
_entry.id   bd4e4e4040641ba3fce0e95e029a09ec
#
_cell.length_a   1.000
_cell.length_b   1.000
_cell.length_c   1.000
_cell.angle_alpha   90.00
_cell.angle_beta   90.00
_cell.angle_gamma   90.00
#
_symmetry.space_group_name_H-M   'P 1'
#
loop_
_entity.id
_entity.type
_entity.pdbx_description
1 polymer ?
#
loop_
_entity_poly.entity_id
_entity_poly.type
_entity_poly.pdbx_seq_one_letter_code
_entity_poly.pdbx_strand_id
1 'polypeptide(L)'
;MFEALDSGDVSRVHEFTSPQYFNRESQMDPVRSKLRGPEEFIVTVKNLRSAFADLHYEEQETIAAGDKVVSIVNVTGKHSGNFFVIPPSGNNINYCAVHIHRIADGKILEHKAIRDDLSLMVQLGVVGPKSDRYESLFQARKARKGM
;
A
#
# COMPACT_ATOMS: atom_id res chain seq x y z
N MET A 1 -1.39 -0.74 -14.59
CA MET A 1 -0.95 -0.20 -13.28
C MET A 1 -0.32 -1.28 -12.40
N PHE A 2 -0.99 -2.39 -12.13
CA PHE A 2 -0.45 -3.47 -11.27
C PHE A 2 0.81 -4.13 -11.85
N GLU A 3 0.88 -4.35 -13.16
CA GLU A 3 2.11 -4.80 -13.81
C GLU A 3 3.33 -3.93 -13.50
N ALA A 4 3.16 -2.61 -13.44
CA ALA A 4 4.26 -1.69 -13.10
C ALA A 4 4.65 -1.79 -11.62
N LEU A 5 3.70 -2.09 -10.74
CA LEU A 5 3.98 -2.37 -9.32
C LEU A 5 4.74 -3.69 -9.16
N ASP A 6 4.34 -4.72 -9.89
CA ASP A 6 4.96 -6.05 -9.85
C ASP A 6 6.37 -6.06 -10.46
N SER A 7 6.52 -5.52 -11.66
CA SER A 7 7.78 -5.56 -12.40
C SER A 7 8.76 -4.45 -11.99
N GLY A 8 8.22 -3.30 -11.56
CA GLY A 8 8.99 -2.06 -11.39
C GLY A 8 9.23 -1.31 -12.70
N ASP A 9 8.71 -1.80 -13.82
CA ASP A 9 8.82 -1.11 -15.10
C ASP A 9 7.84 0.07 -15.16
N VAL A 10 8.38 1.26 -15.13
CA VAL A 10 7.64 2.52 -15.17
C VAL A 10 7.70 3.22 -16.55
N SER A 11 8.27 2.57 -17.56
CA SER A 11 8.48 3.16 -18.89
C SER A 11 7.17 3.59 -19.56
N ARG A 12 6.07 2.87 -19.29
CA ARG A 12 4.76 3.09 -19.89
C ARG A 12 3.76 3.84 -18.99
N VAL A 13 4.21 4.40 -17.87
CA VAL A 13 3.32 5.07 -16.90
C VAL A 13 2.52 6.21 -17.55
N HIS A 14 3.12 6.94 -18.48
CA HIS A 14 2.45 8.02 -19.22
C HIS A 14 1.28 7.56 -20.10
N GLU A 15 1.20 6.28 -20.45
CA GLU A 15 0.12 5.75 -21.26
C GLU A 15 -1.19 5.61 -20.48
N PHE A 16 -1.11 5.31 -19.18
CA PHE A 16 -2.29 5.04 -18.35
C PHE A 16 -2.52 6.03 -17.21
N THR A 17 -1.57 6.91 -16.89
CA THR A 17 -1.76 7.97 -15.90
C THR A 17 -1.96 9.33 -16.56
N SER A 18 -2.94 10.10 -16.06
CA SER A 18 -3.14 11.49 -16.45
C SER A 18 -1.92 12.35 -16.06
N PRO A 19 -1.58 13.41 -16.84
CA PRO A 19 -0.63 14.41 -16.39
C PRO A 19 -0.99 15.08 -15.05
N GLN A 20 -2.28 15.02 -14.68
CA GLN A 20 -2.81 15.56 -13.43
C GLN A 20 -3.13 14.47 -12.40
N TYR A 21 -2.62 13.25 -12.60
CA TYR A 21 -2.87 12.13 -11.70
C TYR A 21 -2.65 12.52 -10.24
N PHE A 22 -3.61 12.15 -9.40
CA PHE A 22 -3.62 12.43 -7.98
C PHE A 22 -3.79 11.13 -7.19
N ASN A 23 -2.84 10.85 -6.30
CA ASN A 23 -2.89 9.70 -5.41
C ASN A 23 -3.29 10.13 -4.00
N ARG A 24 -4.47 9.74 -3.55
CA ARG A 24 -4.96 10.05 -2.19
C ARG A 24 -4.15 9.37 -1.11
N GLU A 25 -3.52 8.23 -1.42
CA GLU A 25 -2.68 7.49 -0.46
C GLU A 25 -1.38 8.24 -0.13
N SER A 26 -0.97 9.18 -0.97
CA SER A 26 0.24 9.98 -0.75
C SER A 26 0.06 11.14 0.23
N GLN A 27 -1.17 11.41 0.69
CA GLN A 27 -1.47 12.59 1.52
C GLN A 27 -0.74 12.62 2.86
N MET A 28 -0.40 11.45 3.40
CA MET A 28 0.35 11.35 4.66
C MET A 28 1.86 11.50 4.48
N ASP A 29 2.36 11.53 3.26
CA ASP A 29 3.77 11.70 2.94
C ASP A 29 4.04 13.17 2.54
N PRO A 30 4.84 13.93 3.31
CA PRO A 30 5.07 15.35 3.06
C PRO A 30 5.70 15.68 1.70
N VAL A 31 6.43 14.73 1.12
CA VAL A 31 7.07 14.88 -0.19
C VAL A 31 6.10 14.45 -1.30
N ARG A 32 5.57 13.23 -1.20
CA ARG A 32 4.69 12.66 -2.23
C ARG A 32 3.36 13.39 -2.36
N SER A 33 2.83 13.95 -1.27
CA SER A 33 1.58 14.71 -1.29
C SER A 33 1.61 15.92 -2.24
N LYS A 34 2.79 16.41 -2.58
CA LYS A 34 3.00 17.53 -3.51
C LYS A 34 3.14 17.08 -4.96
N LEU A 35 3.38 15.81 -5.21
CA LEU A 35 3.56 15.26 -6.55
C LEU A 35 2.22 15.10 -7.27
N ARG A 36 2.24 15.23 -8.57
CA ARG A 36 1.11 15.02 -9.48
C ARG A 36 1.61 14.32 -10.74
N GLY A 37 0.66 13.73 -11.46
CA GLY A 37 0.97 13.09 -12.73
C GLY A 37 1.78 11.80 -12.59
N PRO A 38 2.35 11.32 -13.68
CA PRO A 38 3.13 10.08 -13.72
C PRO A 38 4.25 10.01 -12.70
N GLU A 39 4.86 11.13 -12.33
CA GLU A 39 5.96 11.20 -11.37
C GLU A 39 5.54 10.71 -9.98
N GLU A 40 4.33 11.03 -9.53
CA GLU A 40 3.82 10.51 -8.25
C GLU A 40 3.76 8.98 -8.26
N PHE A 41 3.23 8.39 -9.35
CA PHE A 41 3.13 6.94 -9.47
C PHE A 41 4.51 6.27 -9.54
N ILE A 42 5.46 6.86 -10.29
CA ILE A 42 6.84 6.36 -10.36
C ILE A 42 7.49 6.31 -8.98
N VAL A 43 7.33 7.37 -8.18
CA VAL A 43 7.85 7.40 -6.80
C VAL A 43 7.16 6.36 -5.93
N THR A 44 5.85 6.18 -6.08
CA THR A 44 5.10 5.13 -5.38
C THR A 44 5.64 3.74 -5.69
N VAL A 45 5.85 3.39 -6.96
CA VAL A 45 6.43 2.10 -7.37
C VAL A 45 7.81 1.89 -6.72
N LYS A 46 8.69 2.88 -6.80
CA LYS A 46 10.03 2.81 -6.21
C LYS A 46 9.98 2.57 -4.70
N ASN A 47 9.14 3.31 -3.98
CA ASN A 47 9.04 3.19 -2.51
C ASN A 47 8.50 1.83 -2.09
N LEU A 48 7.44 1.35 -2.73
CA LEU A 48 6.85 0.05 -2.40
C LEU A 48 7.82 -1.09 -2.68
N ARG A 49 8.50 -1.07 -3.83
CA ARG A 49 9.48 -2.11 -4.18
C ARG A 49 10.76 -2.06 -3.35
N SER A 50 11.13 -0.90 -2.83
CA SER A 50 12.24 -0.82 -1.86
C SER A 50 11.87 -1.37 -0.49
N ALA A 51 10.61 -1.29 -0.10
CA ALA A 51 10.10 -1.82 1.16
C ALA A 51 9.83 -3.33 1.10
N PHE A 52 9.34 -3.82 -0.03
CA PHE A 52 8.90 -5.21 -0.20
C PHE A 52 9.57 -5.87 -1.39
N ALA A 53 10.37 -6.92 -1.12
CA ALA A 53 10.86 -7.82 -2.16
C ALA A 53 9.72 -8.72 -2.64
N ASP A 54 9.80 -9.19 -3.90
CA ASP A 54 8.81 -10.07 -4.53
C ASP A 54 7.37 -9.54 -4.41
N LEU A 55 7.23 -8.21 -4.46
CA LEU A 55 5.93 -7.54 -4.39
C LEU A 55 5.06 -7.95 -5.57
N HIS A 56 3.86 -8.46 -5.29
CA HIS A 56 2.93 -8.94 -6.29
C HIS A 56 1.48 -8.55 -5.95
N TYR A 57 0.76 -8.06 -6.96
CA TYR A 57 -0.64 -7.68 -6.90
C TYR A 57 -1.46 -8.65 -7.75
N GLU A 58 -2.13 -9.58 -7.10
CA GLU A 58 -3.04 -10.51 -7.76
C GLU A 58 -4.45 -9.92 -7.82
N GLU A 59 -4.90 -9.55 -9.01
CA GLU A 59 -6.23 -8.98 -9.23
C GLU A 59 -7.28 -10.10 -9.13
N GLN A 60 -8.18 -9.98 -8.14
CA GLN A 60 -9.24 -10.96 -7.87
C GLN A 60 -10.53 -10.62 -8.62
N GLU A 61 -10.87 -9.34 -8.66
CA GLU A 61 -12.10 -8.85 -9.26
C GLU A 61 -11.93 -7.40 -9.73
N THR A 62 -12.51 -7.07 -10.86
CA THR A 62 -12.57 -5.70 -11.39
C THR A 62 -13.99 -5.32 -11.74
N ILE A 63 -14.45 -4.19 -11.24
CA ILE A 63 -15.79 -3.64 -11.43
C ILE A 63 -15.66 -2.26 -12.04
N ALA A 64 -16.35 -2.02 -13.17
CA ALA A 64 -16.41 -0.70 -13.79
C ALA A 64 -17.82 -0.12 -13.68
N ALA A 65 -17.92 1.13 -13.22
CA ALA A 65 -19.17 1.85 -13.08
C ALA A 65 -18.96 3.36 -13.29
N GLY A 66 -19.61 3.91 -14.31
CA GLY A 66 -19.43 5.31 -14.69
C GLY A 66 -17.97 5.61 -15.06
N ASP A 67 -17.40 6.61 -14.40
CA ASP A 67 -16.00 7.02 -14.57
C ASP A 67 -15.02 6.28 -13.61
N LYS A 68 -15.51 5.26 -12.90
CA LYS A 68 -14.72 4.54 -11.90
C LYS A 68 -14.42 3.10 -12.28
N VAL A 69 -13.22 2.67 -11.94
CA VAL A 69 -12.80 1.26 -11.97
C VAL A 69 -12.36 0.88 -10.56
N VAL A 70 -12.94 -0.19 -10.03
CA VAL A 70 -12.64 -0.73 -8.71
C VAL A 70 -12.00 -2.09 -8.89
N SER A 71 -10.77 -2.26 -8.39
CA SER A 71 -10.06 -3.54 -8.40
C SER A 71 -9.86 -4.05 -6.98
N ILE A 72 -10.31 -5.27 -6.73
CA ILE A 72 -10.04 -6.02 -5.50
C ILE A 72 -8.79 -6.85 -5.76
N VAL A 73 -7.76 -6.66 -4.95
CA VAL A 73 -6.47 -7.31 -5.13
C VAL A 73 -5.99 -8.00 -3.87
N ASN A 74 -5.27 -9.09 -4.03
CA ASN A 74 -4.46 -9.68 -2.98
C ASN A 74 -3.01 -9.25 -3.18
N VAL A 75 -2.40 -8.70 -2.14
CA VAL A 75 -1.01 -8.18 -2.18
C VAL A 75 -0.12 -9.08 -1.36
N THR A 76 0.94 -9.58 -1.98
CA THR A 76 1.95 -10.42 -1.34
C THR A 76 3.35 -9.84 -1.53
N GLY A 77 4.28 -10.24 -0.67
CA GLY A 77 5.68 -9.81 -0.74
C GLY A 77 6.43 -10.16 0.53
N LYS A 78 7.69 -9.75 0.61
CA LYS A 78 8.53 -9.89 1.79
C LYS A 78 9.02 -8.52 2.26
N HIS A 79 8.76 -8.19 3.52
CA HIS A 79 9.19 -6.91 4.12
C HIS A 79 10.71 -6.90 4.34
N SER A 80 11.44 -6.37 3.37
CA SER A 80 12.90 -6.40 3.29
C SER A 80 13.57 -5.03 3.38
N GLY A 81 12.80 -3.95 3.30
CA GLY A 81 13.27 -2.58 3.43
C GLY A 81 12.34 -1.75 4.33
N ASN A 82 12.68 -0.49 4.55
CA ASN A 82 11.84 0.39 5.36
C ASN A 82 10.48 0.63 4.69
N PHE A 83 9.41 0.41 5.44
CA PHE A 83 8.05 0.80 5.06
C PHE A 83 7.59 1.94 5.96
N PHE A 84 7.58 3.16 5.44
CA PHE A 84 7.51 4.39 6.23
C PHE A 84 8.61 4.41 7.31
N VAL A 85 8.22 4.48 8.58
CA VAL A 85 9.14 4.44 9.74
C VAL A 85 9.36 3.03 10.30
N ILE A 86 8.77 2.00 9.66
CA ILE A 86 8.85 0.61 10.12
C ILE A 86 10.08 -0.03 9.48
N PRO A 87 11.09 -0.44 10.29
CA PRO A 87 12.26 -1.13 9.77
C PRO A 87 11.90 -2.52 9.24
N PRO A 88 12.71 -3.11 8.37
CA PRO A 88 12.44 -4.40 7.76
C PRO A 88 12.28 -5.50 8.82
N SER A 89 11.15 -6.19 8.80
CA SER A 89 10.86 -7.32 9.69
C SER A 89 11.36 -8.67 9.16
N GLY A 90 11.59 -8.77 7.84
CA GLY A 90 11.85 -10.03 7.15
C GLY A 90 10.62 -10.93 6.98
N ASN A 91 9.46 -10.50 7.44
CA ASN A 91 8.23 -11.28 7.36
C ASN A 91 7.61 -11.22 5.96
N ASN A 92 6.93 -12.30 5.57
CA ASN A 92 6.07 -12.28 4.41
C ASN A 92 4.77 -11.54 4.74
N ILE A 93 4.24 -10.82 3.75
CA ILE A 93 2.95 -10.15 3.82
C ILE A 93 1.96 -10.78 2.85
N ASN A 94 0.70 -10.80 3.25
CA ASN A 94 -0.43 -11.23 2.43
C ASN A 94 -1.68 -10.52 2.96
N TYR A 95 -2.18 -9.53 2.21
CA TYR A 95 -3.35 -8.75 2.62
C TYR A 95 -4.20 -8.33 1.43
N CYS A 96 -5.48 -8.07 1.68
CA CYS A 96 -6.42 -7.60 0.69
C CYS A 96 -6.42 -6.07 0.60
N ALA A 97 -6.55 -5.56 -0.61
CA ALA A 97 -6.76 -4.14 -0.87
C ALA A 97 -7.82 -3.92 -1.95
N VAL A 98 -8.52 -2.80 -1.85
CA VAL A 98 -9.47 -2.34 -2.86
C VAL A 98 -8.94 -1.03 -3.43
N HIS A 99 -8.61 -1.04 -4.71
CA HIS A 99 -8.15 0.13 -5.43
C HIS A 99 -9.31 0.75 -6.22
N ILE A 100 -9.51 2.03 -6.06
CA ILE A 100 -10.55 2.81 -6.73
C ILE A 100 -9.86 3.84 -7.61
N HIS A 101 -10.07 3.72 -8.92
CA HIS A 101 -9.52 4.61 -9.92
C HIS A 101 -10.64 5.44 -10.54
N ARG A 102 -10.45 6.74 -10.66
CA ARG A 102 -11.28 7.58 -11.52
C ARG A 102 -10.58 7.78 -12.84
N ILE A 103 -11.32 7.53 -13.92
CA ILE A 103 -10.81 7.58 -15.29
C ILE A 103 -11.31 8.85 -15.96
N ALA A 104 -10.44 9.57 -16.62
CA ALA A 104 -10.74 10.68 -17.49
C ALA A 104 -9.85 10.62 -18.74
N ASP A 105 -10.43 10.84 -19.91
CA ASP A 105 -9.73 10.79 -21.20
C ASP A 105 -8.89 9.52 -21.40
N GLY A 106 -9.43 8.37 -20.96
CA GLY A 106 -8.79 7.05 -21.08
C GLY A 106 -7.60 6.84 -20.13
N LYS A 107 -7.39 7.72 -19.16
CA LYS A 107 -6.28 7.65 -18.20
C LYS A 107 -6.77 7.74 -16.76
N ILE A 108 -5.98 7.19 -15.83
CA ILE A 108 -6.24 7.31 -14.40
C ILE A 108 -5.96 8.75 -13.97
N LEU A 109 -7.00 9.45 -13.54
CA LEU A 109 -6.93 10.80 -13.01
C LEU A 109 -6.74 10.81 -11.50
N GLU A 110 -7.38 9.89 -10.78
CA GLU A 110 -7.33 9.81 -9.33
C GLU A 110 -7.27 8.35 -8.87
N HIS A 111 -6.50 8.11 -7.84
CA HIS A 111 -6.37 6.82 -7.17
C HIS A 111 -6.66 6.97 -5.68
N LYS A 112 -7.39 6.00 -5.15
CA LYS A 112 -7.60 5.76 -3.72
C LYS A 112 -7.53 4.28 -3.45
N ALA A 113 -6.92 3.87 -2.34
CA ALA A 113 -6.98 2.49 -1.87
C ALA A 113 -7.60 2.41 -0.46
N ILE A 114 -8.28 1.29 -0.22
CA ILE A 114 -8.69 0.85 1.12
C ILE A 114 -8.01 -0.49 1.33
N ARG A 115 -7.19 -0.59 2.36
CA ARG A 115 -6.38 -1.78 2.63
C ARG A 115 -6.74 -2.38 3.97
N ASP A 116 -6.53 -3.68 4.12
CA ASP A 116 -6.52 -4.33 5.42
C ASP A 116 -5.21 -3.97 6.17
N ASP A 117 -5.11 -2.70 6.56
CA ASP A 117 -3.94 -2.16 7.24
C ASP A 117 -3.72 -2.81 8.62
N LEU A 118 -4.77 -3.27 9.29
CA LEU A 118 -4.62 -3.98 10.55
C LEU A 118 -3.89 -5.31 10.36
N SER A 119 -4.32 -6.10 9.37
CA SER A 119 -3.65 -7.35 9.01
C SER A 119 -2.20 -7.12 8.61
N LEU A 120 -1.94 -6.11 7.79
CA LEU A 120 -0.58 -5.73 7.40
C LEU A 120 0.27 -5.37 8.64
N MET A 121 -0.21 -4.54 9.55
CA MET A 121 0.53 -4.13 10.76
C MET A 121 0.83 -5.31 11.69
N VAL A 122 -0.08 -6.28 11.80
CA VAL A 122 0.15 -7.52 12.54
C VAL A 122 1.26 -8.34 11.88
N GLN A 123 1.22 -8.48 10.56
CA GLN A 123 2.24 -9.24 9.80
C GLN A 123 3.62 -8.58 9.85
N LEU A 124 3.67 -7.25 9.90
CA LEU A 124 4.91 -6.49 10.09
C LEU A 124 5.45 -6.52 11.54
N GLY A 125 4.67 -7.07 12.48
CA GLY A 125 5.06 -7.14 13.89
C GLY A 125 4.89 -5.83 14.66
N VAL A 126 4.16 -4.85 14.11
CA VAL A 126 3.91 -3.54 14.75
C VAL A 126 2.79 -3.64 15.78
N VAL A 127 1.81 -4.50 15.53
CA VAL A 127 0.63 -4.72 16.38
C VAL A 127 0.48 -6.22 16.64
N GLY A 128 -0.07 -6.59 17.81
CA GLY A 128 -0.36 -7.98 18.15
C GLY A 128 0.60 -8.58 19.16
N PRO A 129 0.53 -9.92 19.40
CA PRO A 129 1.22 -10.60 20.51
C PRO A 129 2.75 -10.49 20.52
N LYS A 130 3.35 -10.19 19.36
CA LYS A 130 4.80 -10.05 19.20
C LYS A 130 5.29 -8.61 19.17
N SER A 131 4.41 -7.63 19.38
CA SER A 131 4.80 -6.22 19.43
C SER A 131 5.15 -5.82 20.89
N ASP A 132 6.18 -5.01 21.08
CA ASP A 132 6.56 -4.46 22.38
C ASP A 132 5.38 -3.71 23.03
N ARG A 133 4.55 -3.09 22.21
CA ARG A 133 3.34 -2.39 22.66
C ARG A 133 2.28 -3.36 23.19
N TYR A 134 2.10 -4.50 22.57
CA TYR A 134 1.17 -5.53 23.03
C TYR A 134 1.65 -6.11 24.36
N GLU A 135 2.93 -6.46 24.47
CA GLU A 135 3.53 -6.97 25.71
C GLU A 135 3.36 -5.99 26.87
N SER A 136 3.63 -4.69 26.64
CA SER A 136 3.46 -3.67 27.67
C SER A 136 2.01 -3.53 28.16
N LEU A 137 1.03 -3.59 27.21
CA LEU A 137 -0.39 -3.56 27.56
C LEU A 137 -0.84 -4.83 28.29
N PHE A 138 -0.31 -5.98 27.91
CA PHE A 138 -0.61 -7.27 28.53
C PHE A 138 -0.05 -7.35 29.97
N GLN A 139 1.16 -6.87 30.17
CA GLN A 139 1.78 -6.77 31.51
C GLN A 139 1.03 -5.80 32.41
N ALA A 140 0.64 -4.62 31.89
CA ALA A 140 -0.17 -3.67 32.65
C ALA A 140 -1.54 -4.25 33.04
N ARG A 141 -2.16 -5.07 32.20
CA ARG A 141 -3.43 -5.75 32.50
C ARG A 141 -3.26 -6.85 33.56
N LYS A 142 -2.15 -7.60 33.52
CA LYS A 142 -1.82 -8.59 34.55
C LYS A 142 -1.61 -7.94 35.92
N ALA A 143 -0.87 -6.85 35.97
CA ALA A 143 -0.62 -6.11 37.22
C ALA A 143 -1.93 -5.60 37.86
N ARG A 144 -2.90 -5.14 37.04
CA ARG A 144 -4.23 -4.72 37.55
C ARG A 144 -5.09 -5.86 38.07
N LYS A 145 -4.92 -7.09 37.57
CA LYS A 145 -5.68 -8.27 38.04
C LYS A 145 -5.04 -8.97 39.22
N GLY A 146 -3.79 -8.70 39.51
CA GLY A 146 -3.06 -9.23 40.66
C GLY A 146 -3.23 -8.36 41.91
N MET A 147 -3.96 -7.27 41.79
CA MET A 147 -4.39 -6.45 42.91
C MET A 147 -5.85 -6.75 43.28
#